data_1aee3acf08fafe52e6c3953ed2743c83
#
_entry.id   1aee3acf08fafe52e6c3953ed2743c83
#
_cell.length_a   1.000
_cell.length_b   1.000
_cell.length_c   1.000
_cell.angle_alpha   90.00
_cell.angle_beta   90.00
_cell.angle_gamma   90.00
#
_symmetry.space_group_name_H-M   'P 1'
#
loop_
_entity.id
_entity.type
_entity.pdbx_description
1 polymer ?
#
loop_
_entity_poly.entity_id
_entity_poly.type
_entity_poly.pdbx_seq_one_letter_code
_entity_poly.pdbx_strand_id
1 'polypeptide(L)'
;QAMKQLGNSVAIDAVRACGKALIEHLKTLSKTEEHMSNNKNKGEWTELYTFLKLINDRKLPLSDENLNIKENSDHFIVTKVTTLNIKESFYLSKDNCVLIKNESDDSEKEIEFSNFLNASVLKSLADSIVAGSKTFNIPAFNKIQDKLGLSIINGGNSNQKADIVLDINNKEISKSNQGFGIKSYLGSKPTLLNASGNTNFIFEITGIRADCIDIVNNIDTKTKLKDRIEKIHELNGRFNFKKIET
;
A
#
# COMPACT_ATOMS: atom_id res chain seq x y z
N GLN A 1 24.05 -6.59 -60.31
CA GLN A 1 23.50 -5.54 -59.38
C GLN A 1 22.06 -5.81 -58.98
N ALA A 2 21.16 -6.22 -59.92
CA ALA A 2 19.75 -6.50 -59.64
C ALA A 2 19.53 -7.64 -58.61
N MET A 3 20.30 -8.72 -58.71
CA MET A 3 20.22 -9.83 -57.73
C MET A 3 20.68 -9.45 -56.32
N LYS A 4 21.64 -8.55 -56.15
CA LYS A 4 22.05 -8.02 -54.85
C LYS A 4 20.97 -7.15 -54.21
N GLN A 5 20.25 -6.36 -55.02
CA GLN A 5 19.15 -5.54 -54.55
C GLN A 5 17.94 -6.37 -54.11
N LEU A 6 17.60 -7.44 -54.83
CA LEU A 6 16.53 -8.37 -54.44
C LEU A 6 16.86 -9.10 -53.13
N GLY A 7 18.10 -9.58 -52.95
CA GLY A 7 18.50 -10.23 -51.70
C GLY A 7 18.44 -9.31 -50.50
N ASN A 8 18.83 -8.04 -50.66
CA ASN A 8 18.75 -7.05 -49.56
C ASN A 8 17.28 -6.65 -49.24
N SER A 9 16.41 -6.59 -50.27
CA SER A 9 14.99 -6.26 -50.04
C SER A 9 14.26 -7.36 -49.27
N VAL A 10 14.54 -8.62 -49.60
CA VAL A 10 13.96 -9.78 -48.88
C VAL A 10 14.46 -9.82 -47.44
N ALA A 11 15.73 -9.51 -47.18
CA ALA A 11 16.28 -9.46 -45.84
C ALA A 11 15.67 -8.34 -45.01
N ILE A 12 15.42 -7.16 -45.59
CA ILE A 12 14.80 -6.01 -44.89
C ILE A 12 13.37 -6.33 -44.48
N ASP A 13 12.57 -6.93 -45.34
CA ASP A 13 11.17 -7.28 -45.00
C ASP A 13 11.08 -8.41 -43.98
N ALA A 14 11.98 -9.39 -44.07
CA ALA A 14 12.10 -10.43 -43.04
C ALA A 14 12.48 -9.84 -41.66
N VAL A 15 13.44 -8.93 -41.62
CA VAL A 15 13.85 -8.24 -40.37
C VAL A 15 12.70 -7.39 -39.81
N ARG A 16 11.95 -6.69 -40.69
CA ARG A 16 10.77 -5.92 -40.25
C ARG A 16 9.66 -6.81 -39.71
N ALA A 17 9.40 -7.96 -40.34
CA ALA A 17 8.40 -8.92 -39.87
C ALA A 17 8.78 -9.50 -38.50
N CYS A 18 10.04 -9.92 -38.33
CA CYS A 18 10.57 -10.38 -37.06
C CYS A 18 10.51 -9.28 -35.97
N GLY A 19 10.86 -8.04 -36.33
CA GLY A 19 10.79 -6.90 -35.42
C GLY A 19 9.36 -6.62 -34.93
N LYS A 20 8.36 -6.65 -35.85
CA LYS A 20 6.96 -6.51 -35.50
C LYS A 20 6.47 -7.62 -34.56
N ALA A 21 6.77 -8.89 -34.93
CA ALA A 21 6.40 -10.04 -34.10
C ALA A 21 7.02 -9.99 -32.71
N LEU A 22 8.28 -9.55 -32.60
CA LEU A 22 8.95 -9.37 -31.29
C LEU A 22 8.29 -8.26 -30.46
N ILE A 23 7.96 -7.12 -31.09
CA ILE A 23 7.25 -6.01 -30.40
C ILE A 23 5.87 -6.46 -29.92
N GLU A 24 5.12 -7.20 -30.72
CA GLU A 24 3.82 -7.75 -30.32
C GLU A 24 3.96 -8.76 -29.17
N HIS A 25 4.96 -9.62 -29.25
CA HIS A 25 5.25 -10.58 -28.19
C HIS A 25 5.65 -9.89 -26.88
N LEU A 26 6.53 -8.87 -26.95
CA LEU A 26 6.91 -8.06 -25.78
C LEU A 26 5.71 -7.32 -25.18
N LYS A 27 4.80 -6.78 -26.01
CA LYS A 27 3.54 -6.19 -25.55
C LYS A 27 2.63 -7.20 -24.85
N THR A 28 2.63 -8.45 -25.31
CA THR A 28 1.86 -9.52 -24.71
C THR A 28 2.46 -9.93 -23.37
N LEU A 29 3.79 -10.05 -23.30
CA LEU A 29 4.51 -10.36 -22.06
C LEU A 29 4.33 -9.24 -21.01
N SER A 30 4.46 -7.96 -21.42
CA SER A 30 4.26 -6.83 -20.50
C SER A 30 2.83 -6.80 -19.94
N LYS A 31 1.81 -7.08 -20.77
CA LYS A 31 0.42 -7.22 -20.28
C LYS A 31 0.23 -8.41 -19.34
N THR A 32 0.96 -9.50 -19.56
CA THR A 32 0.92 -10.69 -18.69
C THR A 32 1.62 -10.44 -17.37
N GLU A 33 2.75 -9.72 -17.38
CA GLU A 33 3.47 -9.29 -16.18
C GLU A 33 2.67 -8.25 -15.39
N GLU A 34 2.02 -7.28 -16.04
CA GLU A 34 1.08 -6.36 -15.39
C GLU A 34 -0.09 -7.10 -14.75
N HIS A 35 -0.61 -8.15 -15.38
CA HIS A 35 -1.68 -8.98 -14.79
C HIS A 35 -1.20 -9.84 -13.62
N MET A 36 0.04 -10.32 -13.63
CA MET A 36 0.62 -11.08 -12.50
C MET A 36 0.98 -10.18 -11.31
N SER A 37 1.31 -8.89 -11.54
CA SER A 37 1.66 -7.94 -10.48
C SER A 37 0.42 -7.38 -9.73
N ASN A 38 -0.79 -7.62 -10.21
CA ASN A 38 -2.03 -7.09 -9.63
C ASN A 38 -2.62 -7.93 -8.49
N ASN A 39 -1.99 -9.03 -8.10
CA ASN A 39 -2.39 -9.80 -6.93
C ASN A 39 -1.89 -9.11 -5.65
N LYS A 40 -2.82 -8.71 -4.80
CA LYS A 40 -2.55 -8.04 -3.52
C LYS A 40 -3.21 -8.78 -2.37
N ASN A 41 -2.66 -8.62 -1.18
CA ASN A 41 -3.31 -9.10 0.04
C ASN A 41 -4.41 -8.13 0.51
N LYS A 42 -5.20 -8.53 1.52
CA LYS A 42 -6.30 -7.68 2.04
C LYS A 42 -5.83 -6.32 2.54
N GLY A 43 -4.63 -6.23 3.14
CA GLY A 43 -4.06 -4.97 3.62
C GLY A 43 -3.83 -3.99 2.47
N GLU A 44 -3.10 -4.44 1.45
CA GLU A 44 -2.80 -3.63 0.25
C GLU A 44 -4.07 -3.20 -0.50
N TRP A 45 -5.07 -4.10 -0.61
CA TRP A 45 -6.36 -3.73 -1.19
C TRP A 45 -7.12 -2.71 -0.33
N THR A 46 -7.00 -2.77 1.00
CA THR A 46 -7.61 -1.81 1.92
C THR A 46 -6.96 -0.43 1.77
N GLU A 47 -5.65 -0.35 1.59
CA GLU A 47 -4.95 0.92 1.33
C GLU A 47 -5.49 1.59 0.06
N LEU A 48 -5.56 0.84 -1.05
CA LEU A 48 -6.12 1.33 -2.30
C LEU A 48 -7.61 1.71 -2.18
N TYR A 49 -8.39 0.90 -1.49
CA TYR A 49 -9.79 1.22 -1.21
C TYR A 49 -9.94 2.53 -0.43
N THR A 50 -9.11 2.72 0.61
CA THR A 50 -9.14 3.94 1.43
C THR A 50 -8.80 5.17 0.58
N PHE A 51 -7.80 5.07 -0.29
CA PHE A 51 -7.45 6.12 -1.24
C PHE A 51 -8.65 6.49 -2.13
N LEU A 52 -9.30 5.51 -2.78
CA LEU A 52 -10.46 5.75 -3.63
C LEU A 52 -11.65 6.31 -2.86
N LYS A 53 -11.87 5.82 -1.63
CA LYS A 53 -12.93 6.30 -0.77
C LYS A 53 -12.72 7.76 -0.37
N LEU A 54 -11.51 8.18 -0.06
CA LEU A 54 -11.18 9.57 0.26
C LEU A 54 -11.39 10.50 -0.94
N ILE A 55 -11.05 10.05 -2.17
CA ILE A 55 -11.36 10.79 -3.39
C ILE A 55 -12.87 10.97 -3.56
N ASN A 56 -13.64 9.91 -3.36
CA ASN A 56 -15.11 9.96 -3.53
C ASN A 56 -15.80 10.78 -2.45
N ASP A 57 -15.49 10.50 -1.18
CA ASP A 57 -16.22 11.08 -0.04
C ASP A 57 -15.71 12.47 0.33
N ARG A 58 -14.44 12.77 0.05
CA ARG A 58 -13.75 14.02 0.41
C ARG A 58 -13.79 14.35 1.91
N LYS A 59 -14.04 13.35 2.71
CA LYS A 59 -14.21 13.47 4.15
C LYS A 59 -13.42 12.39 4.86
N LEU A 60 -12.77 12.82 5.93
CA LEU A 60 -12.15 11.92 6.90
C LEU A 60 -12.96 11.99 8.19
N PRO A 61 -13.80 10.98 8.48
CA PRO A 61 -14.60 10.96 9.68
C PRO A 61 -13.72 10.82 10.93
N LEU A 62 -14.13 11.45 12.01
CA LEU A 62 -13.52 11.26 13.32
C LEU A 62 -14.20 10.10 14.06
N SER A 63 -13.45 9.40 14.85
CA SER A 63 -13.96 8.35 15.74
C SER A 63 -13.71 8.69 17.22
N ASP A 64 -14.43 8.01 18.08
CA ASP A 64 -14.12 7.98 19.50
C ASP A 64 -12.96 7.01 19.81
N GLU A 65 -12.62 6.85 21.06
CA GLU A 65 -11.58 5.93 21.57
C GLU A 65 -11.87 4.45 21.28
N ASN A 66 -13.14 4.11 21.01
CA ASN A 66 -13.60 2.76 20.67
C ASN A 66 -13.72 2.54 19.15
N LEU A 67 -13.24 3.48 18.34
CA LEU A 67 -13.32 3.50 16.89
C LEU A 67 -14.75 3.60 16.31
N ASN A 68 -15.72 4.02 17.11
CA ASN A 68 -17.05 4.34 16.60
C ASN A 68 -17.02 5.71 15.94
N ILE A 69 -17.61 5.79 14.74
CA ILE A 69 -17.78 7.10 14.07
C ILE A 69 -18.71 7.94 14.93
N LYS A 70 -18.26 9.13 15.29
CA LYS A 70 -19.09 10.10 16.04
C LYS A 70 -20.20 10.58 15.11
N GLU A 71 -21.44 10.21 15.38
CA GLU A 71 -22.61 10.73 14.67
C GLU A 71 -22.69 12.27 14.86
N ASN A 72 -22.95 13.00 13.78
CA ASN A 72 -22.97 14.47 13.73
C ASN A 72 -21.64 15.15 14.07
N SER A 73 -20.56 14.43 14.06
CA SER A 73 -19.28 14.98 14.46
C SER A 73 -18.60 15.74 13.34
N ASP A 74 -17.76 16.65 13.77
CA ASP A 74 -16.79 17.29 12.93
C ASP A 74 -15.98 16.24 12.15
N HIS A 75 -15.96 16.36 10.86
CA HIS A 75 -15.11 15.59 9.98
C HIS A 75 -14.09 16.55 9.38
N PHE A 76 -12.94 16.04 9.01
CA PHE A 76 -12.02 16.77 8.19
C PHE A 76 -12.48 16.73 6.73
N ILE A 77 -12.47 17.87 6.07
CA ILE A 77 -12.58 17.97 4.60
C ILE A 77 -11.19 17.62 4.06
N VAL A 78 -11.15 16.69 3.10
CA VAL A 78 -9.93 16.31 2.40
C VAL A 78 -9.86 17.10 1.10
N THR A 79 -8.79 17.87 0.91
CA THR A 79 -8.59 18.71 -0.28
C THR A 79 -7.49 18.20 -1.19
N LYS A 80 -6.58 17.37 -0.67
CA LYS A 80 -5.52 16.73 -1.44
C LYS A 80 -5.27 15.32 -0.89
N VAL A 81 -5.03 14.39 -1.77
CA VAL A 81 -4.62 13.02 -1.44
C VAL A 81 -3.36 12.69 -2.23
N THR A 82 -2.34 12.19 -1.54
CA THR A 82 -1.11 11.71 -2.15
C THR A 82 -0.78 10.36 -1.54
N THR A 83 -0.39 9.39 -2.35
CA THR A 83 0.18 8.13 -1.85
C THR A 83 1.68 8.16 -2.05
N LEU A 84 2.43 7.62 -1.11
CA LEU A 84 3.90 7.70 -1.11
C LEU A 84 4.56 6.94 -2.27
N ASN A 85 3.79 6.10 -2.96
CA ASN A 85 4.26 5.27 -4.07
C ASN A 85 3.93 5.83 -5.45
N ILE A 86 3.23 6.96 -5.49
CA ILE A 86 2.81 7.62 -6.73
C ILE A 86 3.45 9.00 -6.73
N LYS A 87 4.04 9.38 -7.86
CA LYS A 87 4.58 10.73 -8.08
C LYS A 87 3.48 11.77 -8.38
N GLU A 88 2.25 11.42 -8.10
CA GLU A 88 1.07 12.21 -8.44
C GLU A 88 0.34 12.64 -7.19
N SER A 89 -0.10 13.88 -7.19
CA SER A 89 -0.96 14.46 -6.16
C SER A 89 -2.36 14.65 -6.72
N PHE A 90 -3.36 14.27 -5.94
CA PHE A 90 -4.78 14.31 -6.32
C PHE A 90 -5.45 15.46 -5.58
N TYR A 91 -5.72 16.55 -6.28
CA TYR A 91 -6.44 17.71 -5.73
C TYR A 91 -7.92 17.54 -5.95
N LEU A 92 -8.70 17.62 -4.87
CA LEU A 92 -10.12 17.36 -4.87
C LEU A 92 -10.88 18.67 -5.10
N SER A 93 -11.33 18.92 -6.33
CA SER A 93 -12.14 20.09 -6.67
C SER A 93 -13.59 19.95 -6.14
N LYS A 94 -14.40 21.04 -6.24
CA LYS A 94 -15.77 21.02 -5.72
C LYS A 94 -16.75 20.20 -6.56
N ASP A 95 -16.45 19.91 -7.81
CA ASP A 95 -17.42 19.44 -8.83
C ASP A 95 -17.24 17.97 -9.24
N ASN A 96 -17.00 17.06 -8.30
CA ASN A 96 -16.76 15.64 -8.60
C ASN A 96 -15.61 15.36 -9.58
N CYS A 97 -14.73 16.35 -9.77
CA CYS A 97 -13.52 16.25 -10.53
C CYS A 97 -12.30 16.12 -9.62
N VAL A 98 -11.32 15.41 -10.07
CA VAL A 98 -10.00 15.35 -9.44
C VAL A 98 -8.97 15.92 -10.41
N LEU A 99 -8.20 16.88 -9.94
CA LEU A 99 -7.04 17.39 -10.66
C LEU A 99 -5.82 16.56 -10.23
N ILE A 100 -5.26 15.81 -11.15
CA ILE A 100 -4.06 15.00 -10.94
C ILE A 100 -2.88 15.81 -11.42
N LYS A 101 -1.93 16.08 -10.53
CA LYS A 101 -0.67 16.74 -10.84
C LYS A 101 0.49 15.77 -10.67
N ASN A 102 1.30 15.63 -11.71
CA ASN A 102 2.53 14.84 -11.66
C ASN A 102 3.67 15.73 -11.16
N GLU A 103 4.27 15.35 -10.03
CA GLU A 103 5.36 16.12 -9.39
C GLU A 103 6.70 16.03 -10.15
N SER A 104 6.81 15.15 -11.16
CA SER A 104 8.06 14.95 -11.91
C SER A 104 8.16 15.86 -13.13
N ASP A 105 7.07 16.19 -13.79
CA ASP A 105 7.02 16.96 -15.05
C ASP A 105 6.02 18.13 -15.00
N ASP A 106 5.42 18.38 -13.84
CA ASP A 106 4.39 19.41 -13.61
C ASP A 106 3.15 19.27 -14.52
N SER A 107 2.97 18.13 -15.18
CA SER A 107 1.77 17.89 -15.99
C SER A 107 0.53 17.80 -15.11
N GLU A 108 -0.57 18.34 -15.61
CA GLU A 108 -1.85 18.35 -14.92
C GLU A 108 -2.94 17.71 -15.80
N LYS A 109 -3.80 16.91 -15.17
CA LYS A 109 -4.94 16.27 -15.83
C LYS A 109 -6.16 16.34 -14.93
N GLU A 110 -7.25 16.85 -15.42
CA GLU A 110 -8.52 16.83 -14.73
C GLU A 110 -9.37 15.63 -15.18
N ILE A 111 -9.96 14.94 -14.21
CA ILE A 111 -10.80 13.75 -14.45
C ILE A 111 -12.09 13.89 -13.67
N GLU A 112 -13.22 13.77 -14.34
CA GLU A 112 -14.52 13.57 -13.71
C GLU A 112 -14.64 12.08 -13.31
N PHE A 113 -14.72 11.80 -12.01
CA PHE A 113 -14.71 10.43 -11.51
C PHE A 113 -16.09 9.87 -11.18
N SER A 114 -17.13 10.68 -11.10
CA SER A 114 -18.49 10.25 -10.73
C SER A 114 -19.05 9.13 -11.60
N ASN A 115 -18.64 9.08 -12.87
CA ASN A 115 -19.07 8.08 -13.85
C ASN A 115 -18.52 6.67 -13.61
N PHE A 116 -17.44 6.54 -12.84
CA PHE A 116 -16.80 5.23 -12.60
C PHE A 116 -16.41 4.98 -11.14
N LEU A 117 -16.49 5.99 -10.28
CA LEU A 117 -16.24 5.88 -8.84
C LEU A 117 -17.39 6.52 -8.08
N ASN A 118 -18.17 5.72 -7.39
CA ASN A 118 -19.34 6.14 -6.60
C ASN A 118 -19.58 5.14 -5.46
N ALA A 119 -20.54 5.42 -4.60
CA ALA A 119 -20.85 4.58 -3.43
C ALA A 119 -21.15 3.11 -3.76
N SER A 120 -21.85 2.84 -4.87
CA SER A 120 -22.15 1.47 -5.31
C SER A 120 -20.89 0.72 -5.73
N VAL A 121 -20.02 1.36 -6.50
CA VAL A 121 -18.73 0.79 -6.92
C VAL A 121 -17.86 0.53 -5.70
N LEU A 122 -17.73 1.50 -4.79
CA LEU A 122 -16.97 1.34 -3.55
C LEU A 122 -17.50 0.18 -2.70
N LYS A 123 -18.84 0.03 -2.59
CA LYS A 123 -19.43 -1.11 -1.89
C LYS A 123 -19.01 -2.44 -2.52
N SER A 124 -19.12 -2.57 -3.84
CA SER A 124 -18.70 -3.78 -4.56
C SER A 124 -17.22 -4.11 -4.37
N LEU A 125 -16.35 -3.08 -4.37
CA LEU A 125 -14.92 -3.25 -4.08
C LEU A 125 -14.69 -3.74 -2.65
N ALA A 126 -15.37 -3.15 -1.66
CA ALA A 126 -15.29 -3.58 -0.26
C ALA A 126 -15.73 -5.04 -0.09
N ASP A 127 -16.86 -5.44 -0.69
CA ASP A 127 -17.36 -6.80 -0.66
C ASP A 127 -16.35 -7.79 -1.27
N SER A 128 -15.68 -7.40 -2.36
CA SER A 128 -14.62 -8.20 -3.00
C SER A 128 -13.39 -8.35 -2.11
N ILE A 129 -12.98 -7.31 -1.38
CA ILE A 129 -11.87 -7.38 -0.44
C ILE A 129 -12.20 -8.30 0.73
N VAL A 130 -13.42 -8.20 1.27
CA VAL A 130 -13.88 -9.05 2.38
C VAL A 130 -13.86 -10.52 1.98
N ALA A 131 -14.37 -10.85 0.79
CA ALA A 131 -14.45 -12.21 0.25
C ALA A 131 -13.08 -12.79 -0.11
N GLY A 132 -12.08 -11.97 -0.42
CA GLY A 132 -10.75 -12.39 -0.85
C GLY A 132 -9.98 -13.19 0.20
N SER A 133 -9.01 -13.98 -0.23
CA SER A 133 -8.17 -14.81 0.63
C SER A 133 -6.74 -14.84 0.11
N LYS A 134 -5.75 -14.82 1.01
CA LYS A 134 -4.32 -14.75 0.68
C LYS A 134 -4.02 -13.53 -0.20
N THR A 135 -3.45 -13.75 -1.38
CA THR A 135 -3.25 -12.74 -2.42
C THR A 135 -4.22 -13.02 -3.58
N PHE A 136 -4.90 -12.01 -4.05
CA PHE A 136 -5.95 -12.13 -5.07
C PHE A 136 -6.04 -10.85 -5.91
N ASN A 137 -6.66 -10.94 -7.08
CA ASN A 137 -6.91 -9.82 -7.97
C ASN A 137 -8.37 -9.37 -7.89
N ILE A 138 -8.59 -8.05 -8.00
CA ILE A 138 -9.91 -7.44 -8.14
C ILE A 138 -9.93 -6.65 -9.46
N PRO A 139 -10.40 -7.23 -10.57
CA PRO A 139 -10.36 -6.60 -11.90
C PRO A 139 -11.07 -5.25 -11.98
N ALA A 140 -12.07 -5.01 -11.11
CA ALA A 140 -12.75 -3.73 -11.05
C ALA A 140 -11.83 -2.59 -10.57
N PHE A 141 -10.88 -2.86 -9.66
CA PHE A 141 -9.86 -1.89 -9.28
C PHE A 141 -8.93 -1.54 -10.43
N ASN A 142 -8.51 -2.53 -11.22
CA ASN A 142 -7.63 -2.31 -12.35
C ASN A 142 -8.25 -1.30 -13.33
N LYS A 143 -9.54 -1.47 -13.65
CA LYS A 143 -10.28 -0.54 -14.53
C LYS A 143 -10.33 0.89 -13.98
N ILE A 144 -10.44 1.05 -12.67
CA ILE A 144 -10.44 2.37 -12.02
C ILE A 144 -9.04 2.97 -12.05
N GLN A 145 -8.01 2.17 -11.77
CA GLN A 145 -6.61 2.59 -11.86
C GLN A 145 -6.27 3.09 -13.26
N ASP A 146 -6.65 2.33 -14.30
CA ASP A 146 -6.43 2.73 -15.69
C ASP A 146 -7.11 4.07 -16.03
N LYS A 147 -8.36 4.26 -15.57
CA LYS A 147 -9.10 5.50 -15.79
C LYS A 147 -8.49 6.71 -15.07
N LEU A 148 -7.99 6.51 -13.87
CA LEU A 148 -7.29 7.55 -13.10
C LEU A 148 -5.85 7.75 -13.60
N GLY A 149 -5.35 6.86 -14.45
CA GLY A 149 -3.96 6.91 -14.92
C GLY A 149 -2.96 6.58 -13.81
N LEU A 150 -3.41 5.86 -12.77
CA LEU A 150 -2.54 5.49 -11.67
C LEU A 150 -1.51 4.46 -12.14
N SER A 151 -0.24 4.79 -12.06
CA SER A 151 0.83 3.80 -12.08
C SER A 151 0.63 2.84 -10.90
N ILE A 152 0.99 1.58 -11.08
CA ILE A 152 0.75 0.50 -10.11
C ILE A 152 1.17 0.95 -8.71
N ILE A 153 0.20 0.99 -7.79
CA ILE A 153 0.46 1.23 -6.36
C ILE A 153 1.06 -0.06 -5.82
N ASN A 154 2.37 -0.16 -5.87
CA ASN A 154 3.09 -1.23 -5.19
C ASN A 154 3.26 -0.82 -3.72
N GLY A 155 3.07 -1.77 -2.80
CA GLY A 155 3.24 -1.57 -1.37
C GLY A 155 4.52 -0.83 -1.05
N GLY A 156 4.43 0.11 -0.10
CA GLY A 156 5.42 1.14 0.16
C GLY A 156 6.84 0.65 0.42
N ASN A 157 7.79 1.45 0.01
CA ASN A 157 9.17 1.34 0.47
C ASN A 157 9.21 1.49 1.99
N SER A 158 9.84 0.55 2.67
CA SER A 158 9.91 0.42 4.13
C SER A 158 10.48 1.63 4.90
N ASN A 159 10.96 2.66 4.21
CA ASN A 159 11.57 3.84 4.81
C ASN A 159 10.60 4.99 5.10
N GLN A 160 9.34 4.91 4.66
CA GLN A 160 8.34 5.95 4.92
C GLN A 160 7.23 5.39 5.83
N LYS A 161 6.98 6.09 6.95
CA LYS A 161 6.07 5.64 8.01
C LYS A 161 4.58 5.84 7.70
N ALA A 162 4.24 6.59 6.66
CA ALA A 162 2.85 6.89 6.27
C ALA A 162 2.46 6.08 5.03
N ASP A 163 1.23 5.57 4.97
CA ASP A 163 0.69 4.88 3.81
C ASP A 163 0.01 5.88 2.85
N ILE A 164 -0.51 6.99 3.40
CA ILE A 164 -1.18 8.05 2.67
C ILE A 164 -0.89 9.42 3.29
N VAL A 165 -0.82 10.46 2.46
CA VAL A 165 -0.63 11.84 2.89
C VAL A 165 -1.80 12.68 2.43
N LEU A 166 -2.37 13.48 3.33
CA LEU A 166 -3.56 14.27 3.10
C LEU A 166 -3.33 15.75 3.42
N ASP A 167 -3.97 16.62 2.63
CA ASP A 167 -4.28 17.96 3.08
C ASP A 167 -5.71 17.97 3.63
N ILE A 168 -5.84 18.34 4.89
CA ILE A 168 -7.09 18.26 5.64
C ILE A 168 -7.42 19.59 6.29
N ASN A 169 -8.70 19.93 6.35
CA ASN A 169 -9.19 21.08 7.09
C ASN A 169 -10.55 20.81 7.75
N ASN A 170 -10.80 21.52 8.82
CA ASN A 170 -12.12 21.70 9.42
C ASN A 170 -12.24 23.15 9.92
N LYS A 171 -13.24 23.45 10.73
CA LYS A 171 -13.47 24.82 11.26
C LYS A 171 -12.32 25.34 12.12
N GLU A 172 -11.55 24.44 12.75
CA GLU A 172 -10.55 24.78 13.78
C GLU A 172 -9.12 24.53 13.28
N ILE A 173 -8.93 23.54 12.42
CA ILE A 173 -7.61 23.01 12.04
C ILE A 173 -7.49 22.96 10.52
N SER A 174 -6.38 23.47 10.00
CA SER A 174 -5.95 23.25 8.62
C SER A 174 -4.53 22.73 8.65
N LYS A 175 -4.31 21.54 8.05
CA LYS A 175 -3.00 20.91 7.97
C LYS A 175 -2.74 20.38 6.58
N SER A 176 -1.57 20.71 6.06
CA SER A 176 -1.06 20.18 4.79
C SER A 176 -0.05 19.07 5.02
N ASN A 177 0.02 18.12 4.08
CA ASN A 177 0.96 17.01 4.08
C ASN A 177 0.93 16.16 5.36
N GLN A 178 -0.26 15.94 5.92
CA GLN A 178 -0.42 15.11 7.12
C GLN A 178 -0.38 13.63 6.72
N GLY A 179 0.61 12.89 7.26
CA GLY A 179 0.76 11.45 7.04
C GLY A 179 -0.17 10.63 7.91
N PHE A 180 -0.76 9.58 7.33
CA PHE A 180 -1.61 8.60 8.00
C PHE A 180 -1.16 7.17 7.69
N GLY A 181 -1.14 6.31 8.71
CA GLY A 181 -1.00 4.87 8.55
C GLY A 181 -2.37 4.20 8.44
N ILE A 182 -2.53 3.31 7.47
CA ILE A 182 -3.77 2.55 7.26
C ILE A 182 -3.63 1.18 7.92
N LYS A 183 -4.60 0.80 8.75
CA LYS A 183 -4.63 -0.50 9.41
C LYS A 183 -5.91 -1.24 9.06
N SER A 184 -5.77 -2.34 8.32
CA SER A 184 -6.89 -3.20 7.94
C SER A 184 -7.23 -4.17 9.07
N TYR A 185 -8.51 -4.26 9.42
CA TYR A 185 -9.06 -5.26 10.35
C TYR A 185 -9.65 -6.48 9.64
N LEU A 186 -9.50 -6.58 8.31
CA LEU A 186 -10.09 -7.64 7.49
C LEU A 186 -9.27 -8.93 7.44
N GLY A 187 -8.13 -8.95 8.13
CA GLY A 187 -7.21 -10.11 8.17
C GLY A 187 -6.84 -10.51 9.59
N SER A 188 -5.56 -10.77 9.81
CA SER A 188 -4.98 -10.88 11.14
C SER A 188 -5.06 -9.54 11.86
N LYS A 189 -5.12 -9.58 13.20
CA LYS A 189 -5.15 -8.34 14.02
C LYS A 189 -3.99 -7.44 13.59
N PRO A 190 -4.26 -6.17 13.26
CA PRO A 190 -3.22 -5.24 12.87
C PRO A 190 -2.28 -5.01 14.05
N THR A 191 -0.98 -4.99 13.78
CA THR A 191 0.02 -4.61 14.78
C THR A 191 0.21 -3.11 14.77
N LEU A 192 0.12 -2.48 15.95
CA LEU A 192 0.41 -1.03 16.11
C LEU A 192 1.89 -0.74 15.87
N LEU A 193 2.73 -1.70 16.18
CA LEU A 193 4.17 -1.61 16.01
C LEU A 193 4.59 -2.63 14.95
N ASN A 194 5.07 -2.15 13.83
CA ASN A 194 5.81 -3.01 12.94
C ASN A 194 7.16 -3.27 13.62
N ALA A 195 7.41 -4.51 14.01
CA ALA A 195 8.72 -4.97 14.41
C ALA A 195 9.63 -5.01 13.18
N SER A 196 9.90 -3.85 12.59
CA SER A 196 11.01 -3.67 11.67
C SER A 196 12.28 -3.60 12.49
N GLY A 197 13.42 -4.01 11.94
CA GLY A 197 14.70 -3.97 12.64
C GLY A 197 15.12 -2.59 13.20
N ASN A 198 14.26 -1.58 13.04
CA ASN A 198 14.46 -0.19 13.45
C ASN A 198 13.82 0.16 14.80
N THR A 199 13.13 -0.76 15.47
CA THR A 199 12.56 -0.51 16.80
C THR A 199 12.83 -1.71 17.70
N ASN A 200 13.80 -1.59 18.56
CA ASN A 200 14.21 -2.63 19.50
C ASN A 200 13.83 -2.25 20.92
N PHE A 201 13.06 -3.10 21.59
CA PHE A 201 12.79 -2.99 23.01
C PHE A 201 13.88 -3.72 23.77
N ILE A 202 14.69 -2.99 24.51
CA ILE A 202 15.80 -3.55 25.29
C ILE A 202 15.34 -3.83 26.72
N PHE A 203 15.50 -5.08 27.12
CA PHE A 203 15.23 -5.53 28.49
C PHE A 203 16.51 -6.05 29.12
N GLU A 204 16.73 -5.70 30.37
CA GLU A 204 17.71 -6.39 31.20
C GLU A 204 17.05 -7.59 31.87
N ILE A 205 17.71 -8.72 31.79
CA ILE A 205 17.26 -9.95 32.47
C ILE A 205 18.11 -10.11 33.73
N THR A 206 17.45 -10.16 34.87
CA THR A 206 18.11 -10.38 36.18
C THR A 206 17.57 -11.66 36.83
N GLY A 207 18.30 -12.20 37.81
CA GLY A 207 17.87 -13.35 38.60
C GLY A 207 18.20 -14.71 37.96
N ILE A 208 18.79 -14.77 36.75
CA ILE A 208 19.28 -16.01 36.18
C ILE A 208 20.80 -16.14 36.35
N ARG A 209 21.27 -17.37 36.48
CA ARG A 209 22.71 -17.67 36.56
C ARG A 209 23.36 -17.60 35.19
N ALA A 210 24.62 -17.24 35.13
CA ALA A 210 25.36 -17.11 33.87
C ALA A 210 25.43 -18.42 33.06
N ASP A 211 25.53 -19.55 33.74
CA ASP A 211 25.53 -20.89 33.13
C ASP A 211 24.18 -21.28 32.49
N CYS A 212 23.09 -20.58 32.82
CA CYS A 212 21.78 -20.80 32.23
C CYS A 212 21.53 -19.97 30.96
N ILE A 213 22.39 -19.02 30.62
CA ILE A 213 22.22 -18.16 29.44
C ILE A 213 22.21 -19.00 28.15
N ASP A 214 23.13 -19.93 28.04
CA ASP A 214 23.25 -20.81 26.86
C ASP A 214 22.02 -21.72 26.72
N ILE A 215 21.42 -22.17 27.84
CA ILE A 215 20.19 -22.96 27.81
C ILE A 215 19.05 -22.18 27.16
N VAL A 216 18.92 -20.91 27.49
CA VAL A 216 17.89 -20.02 26.90
C VAL A 216 18.20 -19.70 25.43
N ASN A 217 19.44 -19.39 25.13
CA ASN A 217 19.86 -19.00 23.77
C ASN A 217 19.74 -20.14 22.76
N ASN A 218 19.96 -21.39 23.19
CA ASN A 218 19.87 -22.58 22.35
C ASN A 218 18.43 -23.03 22.05
N ILE A 219 17.41 -22.39 22.63
CA ILE A 219 16.02 -22.65 22.25
C ILE A 219 15.76 -22.11 20.83
N ASP A 220 15.57 -23.02 19.86
CA ASP A 220 15.30 -22.69 18.46
C ASP A 220 14.04 -23.41 17.95
N THR A 221 12.91 -23.14 18.56
CA THR A 221 11.58 -23.63 18.18
C THR A 221 10.89 -22.64 17.23
N LYS A 222 9.75 -23.04 16.64
CA LYS A 222 8.89 -22.11 15.87
C LYS A 222 8.35 -20.96 16.73
N THR A 223 8.25 -21.16 18.05
CA THR A 223 7.77 -20.20 19.04
C THR A 223 8.90 -19.71 19.95
N LYS A 224 10.13 -19.74 19.44
CA LYS A 224 11.36 -19.49 20.22
C LYS A 224 11.34 -18.28 21.14
N LEU A 225 10.70 -17.17 20.75
CA LEU A 225 10.61 -15.99 21.61
C LEU A 225 9.78 -16.29 22.87
N LYS A 226 8.60 -16.90 22.68
CA LYS A 226 7.73 -17.31 23.79
C LYS A 226 8.43 -18.31 24.70
N ASP A 227 9.00 -19.33 24.10
CA ASP A 227 9.64 -20.44 24.83
C ASP A 227 10.87 -19.96 25.61
N ARG A 228 11.62 -18.99 25.07
CA ARG A 228 12.73 -18.33 25.79
C ARG A 228 12.24 -17.51 26.97
N ILE A 229 11.14 -16.76 26.82
CA ILE A 229 10.55 -15.98 27.90
C ILE A 229 10.06 -16.91 29.02
N GLU A 230 9.35 -18.00 28.66
CA GLU A 230 8.88 -19.00 29.62
C GLU A 230 10.06 -19.64 30.35
N LYS A 231 11.14 -20.00 29.62
CA LYS A 231 12.36 -20.57 30.24
C LYS A 231 13.05 -19.60 31.20
N ILE A 232 13.12 -18.32 30.88
CA ILE A 232 13.65 -17.29 31.78
C ILE A 232 12.82 -17.24 33.09
N HIS A 233 11.50 -17.28 32.98
CA HIS A 233 10.62 -17.33 34.17
C HIS A 233 10.80 -18.59 35.00
N GLU A 234 10.92 -19.75 34.37
CA GLU A 234 11.23 -21.03 35.05
C GLU A 234 12.54 -20.96 35.84
N LEU A 235 13.50 -20.21 35.33
CA LEU A 235 14.79 -19.96 35.98
C LEU A 235 14.77 -18.82 36.99
N ASN A 236 13.56 -18.33 37.37
CA ASN A 236 13.33 -17.20 38.27
C ASN A 236 13.88 -15.87 37.74
N GLY A 237 14.05 -15.74 36.43
CA GLY A 237 14.47 -14.52 35.78
C GLY A 237 13.38 -13.45 35.76
N ARG A 238 13.78 -12.20 35.80
CA ARG A 238 12.91 -11.03 35.71
C ARG A 238 13.32 -10.12 34.57
N PHE A 239 12.34 -9.58 33.85
CA PHE A 239 12.52 -8.61 32.79
C PHE A 239 12.37 -7.18 33.32
N ASN A 240 13.40 -6.39 33.20
CA ASN A 240 13.37 -4.96 33.51
C ASN A 240 13.52 -4.18 32.19
N PHE A 241 12.49 -3.42 31.82
CA PHE A 241 12.58 -2.58 30.62
C PHE A 241 13.66 -1.51 30.82
N LYS A 242 14.54 -1.35 29.84
CA LYS A 242 15.64 -0.36 29.87
C LYS A 242 15.39 0.81 28.93
N LYS A 243 15.16 0.53 27.63
CA LYS A 243 15.02 1.57 26.61
C LYS A 243 14.43 1.03 25.32
N ILE A 244 14.06 1.95 24.46
CA ILE A 244 13.80 1.68 23.05
C ILE A 244 15.00 2.19 22.27
N GLU A 245 15.54 1.36 21.38
CA GLU A 245 16.51 1.76 20.35
C GLU A 245 15.79 1.89 19.01
N THR A 246 15.99 3.02 18.34
CA THR A 246 15.40 3.36 17.02
C THR A 246 16.50 3.60 16.01
#